data_927a976f04bce88eb0db0db214c30490
#
_entry.id   927a976f04bce88eb0db0db214c30490
#
_cell.length_a   1.000
_cell.length_b   1.000
_cell.length_c   1.000
_cell.angle_alpha   90.00
_cell.angle_beta   90.00
_cell.angle_gamma   90.00
#
_symmetry.space_group_name_H-M   'P 1'
#
loop_
_entity.id
_entity.type
_entity.pdbx_description
1 polymer ?
#
loop_
_entity_poly.entity_id
_entity_poly.type
_entity_poly.pdbx_seq_one_letter_code
_entity_poly.pdbx_strand_id
1 'polypeptide(L)'
;AFAEKLTTLRDKFQVELDRAKTMANVCTIIIFVVIVAAGLAIAVVTTLIGRIITNSITEPVEQIEAAVASLRKGELSNVEMLTYESEDELGGTIRNLKEAMGILADYVSEISVEVKAIAQGDLTRNGDDITDFLGDFSELKTSLLYILKRFNSTLTEIRNLAEQVSSNASEVENALKSLAD
;
A
#
# COMPACT_ATOMS: atom_id res chain seq x y z
N ALA A 1 29.62 9.72 92.37
CA ALA A 1 29.23 8.33 91.97
C ALA A 1 27.83 8.26 91.35
N PHE A 2 26.70 8.82 91.90
CA PHE A 2 25.36 8.73 91.38
C PHE A 2 25.14 9.67 90.16
N ALA A 3 25.55 10.88 90.24
CA ALA A 3 25.46 11.92 89.17
C ALA A 3 26.28 11.48 87.91
N GLU A 4 27.41 10.88 88.13
CA GLU A 4 28.30 10.41 87.09
C GLU A 4 27.68 9.19 86.29
N LYS A 5 27.00 8.26 86.98
CA LYS A 5 26.22 7.21 86.36
C LYS A 5 25.07 7.72 85.55
N LEU A 6 24.36 8.74 85.96
CA LEU A 6 23.27 9.41 85.24
C LEU A 6 23.76 10.12 83.99
N THR A 7 24.91 10.78 84.01
CA THR A 7 25.51 11.39 82.83
C THR A 7 25.95 10.32 81.78
N THR A 8 26.58 9.26 82.26
CA THR A 8 26.99 8.16 81.37
C THR A 8 25.78 7.43 80.71
N LEU A 9 24.69 7.25 81.45
CA LEU A 9 23.45 6.69 80.89
C LEU A 9 22.82 7.65 79.87
N ARG A 10 22.76 8.93 80.15
CA ARG A 10 22.25 9.94 79.23
C ARG A 10 23.06 9.93 77.92
N ASP A 11 24.39 9.93 78.04
CA ASP A 11 25.27 9.96 76.87
C ASP A 11 25.15 8.70 76.00
N LYS A 12 25.00 7.52 76.65
CA LYS A 12 24.70 6.29 75.93
C LYS A 12 23.36 6.34 75.19
N PHE A 13 22.31 6.86 75.84
CA PHE A 13 21.01 7.04 75.20
C PHE A 13 21.06 8.04 74.04
N GLN A 14 21.82 9.10 74.16
CA GLN A 14 22.01 10.10 73.10
C GLN A 14 22.70 9.48 71.87
N VAL A 15 23.76 8.68 72.10
CA VAL A 15 24.49 7.99 71.04
C VAL A 15 23.59 6.96 70.32
N GLU A 16 22.78 6.18 71.05
CA GLU A 16 21.83 5.23 70.49
C GLU A 16 20.73 5.97 69.69
N LEU A 17 20.23 7.09 70.19
CA LEU A 17 19.22 7.93 69.48
C LEU A 17 19.76 8.48 68.18
N ASP A 18 20.99 9.00 68.20
CA ASP A 18 21.65 9.56 67.01
C ASP A 18 21.93 8.46 65.95
N ARG A 19 22.34 7.26 66.40
CA ARG A 19 22.45 6.12 65.49
C ARG A 19 21.14 5.73 64.87
N ALA A 20 20.05 5.66 65.63
CA ALA A 20 18.71 5.32 65.14
C ALA A 20 18.22 6.37 64.11
N LYS A 21 18.44 7.67 64.39
CA LYS A 21 18.12 8.75 63.46
C LYS A 21 18.91 8.67 62.15
N THR A 22 20.21 8.39 62.26
CA THR A 22 21.09 8.24 61.11
C THR A 22 20.64 7.06 60.23
N MET A 23 20.34 5.90 60.87
CA MET A 23 19.82 4.71 60.14
C MET A 23 18.47 5.00 59.49
N ALA A 24 17.54 5.70 60.18
CA ALA A 24 16.23 6.06 59.61
C ALA A 24 16.40 6.99 58.39
N ASN A 25 17.30 7.99 58.47
CA ASN A 25 17.56 8.89 57.34
C ASN A 25 18.19 8.15 56.14
N VAL A 26 19.14 7.25 56.39
CA VAL A 26 19.76 6.40 55.35
C VAL A 26 18.70 5.54 54.67
N CYS A 27 17.84 4.86 55.45
CA CYS A 27 16.75 4.07 54.91
C CYS A 27 15.78 4.91 54.07
N THR A 28 15.43 6.10 54.53
CA THR A 28 14.55 7.04 53.81
C THR A 28 15.16 7.44 52.46
N ILE A 29 16.45 7.76 52.43
CA ILE A 29 17.19 8.12 51.22
C ILE A 29 17.23 6.92 50.25
N ILE A 30 17.51 5.72 50.75
CA ILE A 30 17.54 4.50 49.92
C ILE A 30 16.16 4.25 49.30
N ILE A 31 15.08 4.35 50.07
CA ILE A 31 13.71 4.16 49.58
C ILE A 31 13.39 5.20 48.49
N PHE A 32 13.75 6.45 48.71
CA PHE A 32 13.53 7.52 47.74
C PHE A 32 14.28 7.29 46.43
N VAL A 33 15.56 6.88 46.50
CA VAL A 33 16.37 6.51 45.32
C VAL A 33 15.76 5.34 44.57
N VAL A 34 15.29 4.30 45.25
CA VAL A 34 14.64 3.15 44.64
C VAL A 34 13.35 3.54 43.93
N ILE A 35 12.52 4.40 44.54
CA ILE A 35 11.27 4.89 43.93
C ILE A 35 11.56 5.70 42.65
N VAL A 36 12.56 6.61 42.70
CA VAL A 36 12.97 7.41 41.53
C VAL A 36 13.52 6.50 40.41
N ALA A 37 14.37 5.54 40.76
CA ALA A 37 14.92 4.60 39.80
C ALA A 37 13.83 3.71 39.15
N ALA A 38 12.86 3.24 39.94
CA ALA A 38 11.72 2.49 39.44
C ALA A 38 10.84 3.34 38.49
N GLY A 39 10.58 4.60 38.85
CA GLY A 39 9.83 5.55 38.00
C GLY A 39 10.51 5.78 36.66
N LEU A 40 11.84 5.98 36.66
CA LEU A 40 12.62 6.13 35.43
C LEU A 40 12.58 4.87 34.56
N ALA A 41 12.73 3.69 35.18
CA ALA A 41 12.68 2.41 34.47
C ALA A 41 11.31 2.21 33.78
N ILE A 42 10.22 2.51 34.49
CA ILE A 42 8.86 2.43 33.92
C ILE A 42 8.70 3.40 32.73
N ALA A 43 9.18 4.64 32.88
CA ALA A 43 9.10 5.64 31.80
C ALA A 43 9.85 5.18 30.52
N VAL A 44 11.05 4.61 30.70
CA VAL A 44 11.84 4.06 29.58
C VAL A 44 11.11 2.89 28.92
N VAL A 45 10.62 1.92 29.70
CA VAL A 45 9.90 0.77 29.17
C VAL A 45 8.64 1.19 28.42
N THR A 46 7.85 2.11 28.98
CA THR A 46 6.63 2.62 28.33
C THR A 46 6.94 3.31 27.01
N THR A 47 8.02 4.10 26.96
CA THR A 47 8.45 4.78 25.73
C THR A 47 8.91 3.79 24.66
N LEU A 48 9.65 2.76 25.05
CA LEU A 48 10.11 1.71 24.13
C LEU A 48 8.93 0.91 23.56
N ILE A 49 8.00 0.49 24.40
CA ILE A 49 6.78 -0.22 23.97
C ILE A 49 5.95 0.65 23.05
N GLY A 50 5.76 1.94 23.40
CA GLY A 50 5.05 2.88 22.54
C GLY A 50 5.65 3.00 21.13
N ARG A 51 6.98 3.10 21.03
CA ARG A 51 7.68 3.13 19.74
C ARG A 51 7.52 1.84 18.94
N ILE A 52 7.62 0.70 19.60
CA ILE A 52 7.44 -0.61 18.94
C ILE A 52 6.02 -0.70 18.36
N ILE A 53 4.99 -0.37 19.15
CA ILE A 53 3.59 -0.40 18.68
C ILE A 53 3.39 0.57 17.50
N THR A 54 3.90 1.79 17.60
CA THR A 54 3.75 2.78 16.52
C THR A 54 4.38 2.29 15.22
N ASN A 55 5.62 1.83 15.27
CA ASN A 55 6.34 1.43 14.06
C ASN A 55 5.86 0.09 13.48
N SER A 56 5.42 -0.84 14.35
CA SER A 56 5.06 -2.19 13.90
C SER A 56 3.56 -2.36 13.61
N ILE A 57 2.72 -1.45 14.05
CA ILE A 57 1.26 -1.58 13.88
C ILE A 57 0.65 -0.31 13.29
N THR A 58 0.87 0.85 13.91
CA THR A 58 0.18 2.08 13.50
C THR A 58 0.63 2.52 12.11
N GLU A 59 1.92 2.59 11.87
CA GLU A 59 2.49 3.03 10.58
C GLU A 59 2.06 2.14 9.40
N PRO A 60 2.18 0.80 9.45
CA PRO A 60 1.73 -0.05 8.36
C PRO A 60 0.22 -0.01 8.15
N VAL A 61 -0.58 0.12 9.21
CA VAL A 61 -2.05 0.26 9.09
C VAL A 61 -2.42 1.57 8.40
N GLU A 62 -1.76 2.68 8.72
CA GLU A 62 -1.95 3.97 8.02
C GLU A 62 -1.58 3.87 6.54
N GLN A 63 -0.50 3.17 6.20
CA GLN A 63 -0.13 2.93 4.80
C GLN A 63 -1.19 2.12 4.05
N ILE A 64 -1.72 1.06 4.67
CA ILE A 64 -2.82 0.26 4.10
C ILE A 64 -4.06 1.14 3.89
N GLU A 65 -4.46 1.93 4.88
CA GLU A 65 -5.61 2.83 4.79
C GLU A 65 -5.44 3.83 3.63
N ALA A 66 -4.27 4.45 3.51
CA ALA A 66 -3.96 5.37 2.44
C ALA A 66 -4.01 4.71 1.05
N ALA A 67 -3.46 3.49 0.92
CA ALA A 67 -3.50 2.73 -0.32
C ALA A 67 -4.93 2.33 -0.72
N VAL A 68 -5.74 1.88 0.22
CA VAL A 68 -7.17 1.58 0.00
C VAL A 68 -7.95 2.85 -0.38
N ALA A 69 -7.62 4.00 0.22
CA ALA A 69 -8.22 5.27 -0.14
C ALA A 69 -7.87 5.72 -1.58
N SER A 70 -6.61 5.48 -2.01
CA SER A 70 -6.17 5.71 -3.40
C SER A 70 -6.88 4.75 -4.37
N LEU A 71 -6.97 3.47 -4.03
CA LEU A 71 -7.69 2.47 -4.81
C LEU A 71 -9.17 2.86 -5.02
N ARG A 72 -9.83 3.36 -3.97
CA ARG A 72 -11.22 3.86 -4.04
C ARG A 72 -11.39 5.05 -5.01
N LYS A 73 -10.35 5.85 -5.22
CA LYS A 73 -10.33 6.95 -6.18
C LYS A 73 -9.92 6.51 -7.60
N GLY A 74 -9.49 5.26 -7.77
CA GLY A 74 -8.92 4.77 -9.03
C GLY A 74 -7.46 5.17 -9.24
N GLU A 75 -6.77 5.65 -8.21
CA GLU A 75 -5.36 6.04 -8.24
C GLU A 75 -4.48 4.80 -7.97
N LEU A 76 -4.20 4.02 -9.00
CA LEU A 76 -3.47 2.74 -8.88
C LEU A 76 -1.95 2.90 -8.85
N SER A 77 -1.42 4.00 -9.34
CA SER A 77 0.04 4.25 -9.43
C SER A 77 0.70 4.62 -8.10
N ASN A 78 -0.07 4.87 -7.04
CA ASN A 78 0.45 5.28 -5.73
C ASN A 78 0.98 4.12 -4.87
N VAL A 79 1.44 3.04 -5.50
CA VAL A 79 2.01 1.86 -4.80
C VAL A 79 3.32 2.16 -4.05
N GLU A 80 4.02 3.23 -4.44
CA GLU A 80 5.29 3.64 -3.80
C GLU A 80 5.11 4.12 -2.35
N MET A 81 3.87 4.47 -1.95
CA MET A 81 3.57 4.81 -0.54
C MET A 81 3.65 3.62 0.40
N LEU A 82 3.58 2.39 -0.12
CA LEU A 82 3.68 1.14 0.63
C LEU A 82 5.16 0.78 0.83
N THR A 83 5.77 1.36 1.86
CA THR A 83 7.20 1.25 2.16
C THR A 83 7.52 0.33 3.33
N TYR A 84 6.51 -0.08 4.10
CA TYR A 84 6.71 -0.95 5.25
C TYR A 84 7.14 -2.36 4.81
N GLU A 85 8.31 -2.78 5.30
CA GLU A 85 8.88 -4.09 5.04
C GLU A 85 9.06 -4.85 6.36
N SER A 86 8.40 -5.99 6.48
CA SER A 86 8.50 -6.90 7.62
C SER A 86 8.15 -8.32 7.18
N GLU A 87 8.62 -9.31 7.94
CA GLU A 87 8.27 -10.72 7.73
C GLU A 87 7.00 -11.14 8.51
N ASP A 88 6.34 -10.19 9.17
CA ASP A 88 5.10 -10.41 9.89
C ASP A 88 3.86 -10.38 8.97
N GLU A 89 2.67 -10.55 9.56
CA GLU A 89 1.39 -10.59 8.86
C GLU A 89 1.07 -9.25 8.17
N LEU A 90 1.49 -8.13 8.77
CA LEU A 90 1.28 -6.79 8.18
C LEU A 90 2.20 -6.56 6.99
N GLY A 91 3.46 -6.96 7.09
CA GLY A 91 4.38 -6.94 5.95
C GLY A 91 3.89 -7.82 4.79
N GLY A 92 3.35 -9.00 5.09
CA GLY A 92 2.69 -9.87 4.12
C GLY A 92 1.49 -9.20 3.46
N THR A 93 0.63 -8.55 4.24
CA THR A 93 -0.55 -7.83 3.75
C THR A 93 -0.17 -6.67 2.82
N ILE A 94 0.85 -5.89 3.18
CA ILE A 94 1.32 -4.77 2.37
C ILE A 94 1.92 -5.26 1.05
N ARG A 95 2.73 -6.33 1.06
CA ARG A 95 3.25 -6.93 -0.18
C ARG A 95 2.13 -7.38 -1.12
N ASN A 96 1.13 -8.10 -0.60
CA ASN A 96 -0.01 -8.56 -1.38
C ASN A 96 -0.84 -7.38 -1.93
N LEU A 97 -1.05 -6.32 -1.13
CA LEU A 97 -1.78 -5.13 -1.57
C LEU A 97 -1.01 -4.39 -2.67
N LYS A 98 0.30 -4.25 -2.51
CA LYS A 98 1.20 -3.62 -3.51
C LYS A 98 1.17 -4.38 -4.83
N GLU A 99 1.26 -5.70 -4.78
CA GLU A 99 1.18 -6.57 -5.95
C GLU A 99 -0.20 -6.47 -6.63
N ALA A 100 -1.29 -6.53 -5.85
CA ALA A 100 -2.64 -6.41 -6.39
C ALA A 100 -2.88 -5.06 -7.07
N MET A 101 -2.44 -3.95 -6.46
CA MET A 101 -2.55 -2.61 -7.06
C MET A 101 -1.71 -2.50 -8.34
N GLY A 102 -0.50 -3.08 -8.37
CA GLY A 102 0.35 -3.13 -9.55
C GLY A 102 -0.31 -3.87 -10.71
N ILE A 103 -0.83 -5.08 -10.46
CA ILE A 103 -1.55 -5.87 -11.47
C ILE A 103 -2.76 -5.10 -12.03
N LEU A 104 -3.54 -4.44 -11.17
CA LEU A 104 -4.68 -3.63 -11.62
C LEU A 104 -4.23 -2.41 -12.45
N ALA A 105 -3.12 -1.76 -12.08
CA ALA A 105 -2.56 -0.65 -12.83
C ALA A 105 -2.12 -1.09 -14.24
N ASP A 106 -1.49 -2.25 -14.34
CA ASP A 106 -1.07 -2.84 -15.61
C ASP A 106 -2.29 -3.15 -16.50
N TYR A 107 -3.34 -3.78 -15.94
CA TYR A 107 -4.57 -4.06 -16.69
C TYR A 107 -5.23 -2.78 -17.23
N VAL A 108 -5.37 -1.75 -16.39
CA VAL A 108 -5.96 -0.46 -16.81
C VAL A 108 -5.11 0.21 -17.88
N SER A 109 -3.79 0.18 -17.74
CA SER A 109 -2.86 0.72 -18.74
C SER A 109 -3.00 0.01 -20.07
N GLU A 110 -3.03 -1.30 -20.07
CA GLU A 110 -3.11 -2.12 -21.27
C GLU A 110 -4.46 -1.94 -21.98
N ILE A 111 -5.56 -1.98 -21.25
CA ILE A 111 -6.90 -1.67 -21.80
C ILE A 111 -6.91 -0.27 -22.43
N SER A 112 -6.30 0.71 -21.79
CA SER A 112 -6.22 2.08 -22.30
C SER A 112 -5.43 2.16 -23.62
N VAL A 113 -4.33 1.41 -23.73
CA VAL A 113 -3.52 1.31 -24.95
C VAL A 113 -4.33 0.69 -26.09
N GLU A 114 -5.01 -0.43 -25.82
CA GLU A 114 -5.82 -1.13 -26.84
C GLU A 114 -7.01 -0.28 -27.29
N VAL A 115 -7.73 0.33 -26.37
CA VAL A 115 -8.86 1.21 -26.73
C VAL A 115 -8.41 2.42 -27.54
N LYS A 116 -7.23 3.00 -27.24
CA LYS A 116 -6.67 4.10 -28.05
C LYS A 116 -6.26 3.64 -29.44
N ALA A 117 -5.64 2.46 -29.58
CA ALA A 117 -5.31 1.89 -30.88
C ALA A 117 -6.57 1.70 -31.75
N ILE A 118 -7.62 1.12 -31.18
CA ILE A 118 -8.93 0.98 -31.87
C ILE A 118 -9.47 2.34 -32.29
N ALA A 119 -9.45 3.34 -31.41
CA ALA A 119 -9.94 4.69 -31.70
C ALA A 119 -9.14 5.39 -32.81
N GLN A 120 -7.88 5.03 -33.01
CA GLN A 120 -7.00 5.53 -34.10
C GLN A 120 -7.13 4.71 -35.40
N GLY A 121 -7.94 3.66 -35.40
CA GLY A 121 -8.11 2.76 -36.55
C GLY A 121 -6.97 1.75 -36.71
N ASP A 122 -6.11 1.60 -35.72
CA ASP A 122 -5.10 0.55 -35.69
C ASP A 122 -5.74 -0.74 -35.17
N LEU A 123 -6.08 -1.62 -36.09
CA LEU A 123 -6.69 -2.94 -35.83
C LEU A 123 -5.73 -4.09 -36.14
N THR A 124 -4.43 -3.80 -36.28
CA THR A 124 -3.42 -4.80 -36.62
C THR A 124 -3.01 -5.64 -35.40
N ARG A 125 -3.33 -5.17 -34.19
CA ARG A 125 -3.02 -5.85 -32.94
C ARG A 125 -3.86 -7.11 -32.78
N ASN A 126 -3.25 -8.13 -32.20
CA ASN A 126 -3.86 -9.44 -32.00
C ASN A 126 -3.76 -9.86 -30.51
N GLY A 127 -4.36 -11.00 -30.17
CA GLY A 127 -4.45 -11.47 -28.79
C GLY A 127 -3.11 -11.81 -28.13
N ASP A 128 -2.07 -12.04 -28.91
CA ASP A 128 -0.73 -12.37 -28.41
C ASP A 128 0.00 -11.11 -27.90
N ASP A 129 -0.46 -9.93 -28.34
CA ASP A 129 0.07 -8.62 -27.90
C ASP A 129 -0.54 -8.16 -26.57
N ILE A 130 -1.59 -8.83 -26.08
CA ILE A 130 -2.32 -8.47 -24.85
C ILE A 130 -1.96 -9.47 -23.75
N THR A 131 -1.50 -8.98 -22.60
CA THR A 131 -1.18 -9.80 -21.41
C THR A 131 -2.39 -10.63 -20.95
N ASP A 132 -2.16 -11.78 -20.35
CA ASP A 132 -3.23 -12.56 -19.77
C ASP A 132 -3.76 -11.94 -18.48
N PHE A 133 -5.02 -11.54 -18.49
CA PHE A 133 -5.71 -11.05 -17.32
C PHE A 133 -6.16 -12.24 -16.44
N LEU A 134 -5.96 -12.14 -15.12
CA LEU A 134 -6.26 -13.21 -14.19
C LEU A 134 -7.68 -13.12 -13.65
N GLY A 135 -8.24 -14.26 -13.28
CA GLY A 135 -9.55 -14.37 -12.63
C GLY A 135 -10.68 -13.74 -13.45
N ASP A 136 -11.52 -12.96 -12.81
CA ASP A 136 -12.69 -12.33 -13.43
C ASP A 136 -12.32 -11.30 -14.51
N PHE A 137 -11.09 -10.80 -14.51
CA PHE A 137 -10.59 -9.89 -15.55
C PHE A 137 -10.32 -10.58 -16.90
N SER A 138 -10.24 -11.90 -16.94
CA SER A 138 -10.03 -12.66 -18.19
C SER A 138 -11.14 -12.43 -19.23
N GLU A 139 -12.36 -12.16 -18.79
CA GLU A 139 -13.48 -11.81 -19.66
C GLU A 139 -13.29 -10.46 -20.36
N LEU A 140 -12.57 -9.50 -19.75
CA LEU A 140 -12.24 -8.22 -20.38
C LEU A 140 -11.32 -8.42 -21.58
N LYS A 141 -10.28 -9.27 -21.47
CA LYS A 141 -9.42 -9.62 -22.59
C LYS A 141 -10.24 -10.23 -23.74
N THR A 142 -11.08 -11.20 -23.41
CA THR A 142 -11.96 -11.86 -24.39
C THR A 142 -12.87 -10.87 -25.10
N SER A 143 -13.45 -9.93 -24.35
CA SER A 143 -14.32 -8.89 -24.90
C SER A 143 -13.58 -7.90 -25.81
N LEU A 144 -12.36 -7.48 -25.41
CA LEU A 144 -11.50 -6.62 -26.24
C LEU A 144 -11.14 -7.30 -27.56
N LEU A 145 -10.75 -8.56 -27.52
CA LEU A 145 -10.44 -9.35 -28.73
C LEU A 145 -11.65 -9.53 -29.64
N TYR A 146 -12.83 -9.74 -29.05
CA TYR A 146 -14.07 -9.81 -29.81
C TYR A 146 -14.38 -8.50 -30.53
N ILE A 147 -14.21 -7.36 -29.85
CA ILE A 147 -14.38 -6.02 -30.43
C ILE A 147 -13.42 -5.84 -31.60
N LEU A 148 -12.12 -6.07 -31.41
CA LEU A 148 -11.11 -5.99 -32.46
C LEU A 148 -11.47 -6.84 -33.68
N LYS A 149 -11.84 -8.09 -33.47
CA LYS A 149 -12.24 -9.00 -34.54
C LYS A 149 -13.47 -8.50 -35.30
N ARG A 150 -14.48 -7.98 -34.60
CA ARG A 150 -15.70 -7.46 -35.22
C ARG A 150 -15.42 -6.21 -36.05
N PHE A 151 -14.61 -5.27 -35.52
CA PHE A 151 -14.20 -4.09 -36.28
C PHE A 151 -13.44 -4.47 -37.56
N ASN A 152 -12.47 -5.39 -37.46
CA ASN A 152 -11.70 -5.85 -38.60
C ASN A 152 -12.59 -6.49 -39.67
N SER A 153 -13.55 -7.36 -39.27
CA SER A 153 -14.51 -7.96 -40.16
C SER A 153 -15.37 -6.91 -40.89
N THR A 154 -15.92 -5.95 -40.12
CA THR A 154 -16.79 -4.89 -40.68
C THR A 154 -16.03 -3.98 -41.65
N LEU A 155 -14.80 -3.60 -41.33
CA LEU A 155 -13.98 -2.79 -42.24
C LEU A 155 -13.60 -3.55 -43.52
N THR A 156 -13.32 -4.85 -43.42
CA THR A 156 -13.08 -5.69 -44.58
C THR A 156 -14.33 -5.79 -45.48
N GLU A 157 -15.51 -5.93 -44.89
CA GLU A 157 -16.78 -5.92 -45.61
C GLU A 157 -17.04 -4.57 -46.34
N ILE A 158 -16.81 -3.45 -45.60
CA ILE A 158 -16.95 -2.11 -46.18
C ILE A 158 -15.98 -1.90 -47.36
N ARG A 159 -14.74 -2.35 -47.21
CA ARG A 159 -13.74 -2.28 -48.28
C ARG A 159 -14.20 -3.07 -49.51
N ASN A 160 -14.63 -4.30 -49.32
CA ASN A 160 -15.11 -5.16 -50.41
C ASN A 160 -16.33 -4.53 -51.12
N LEU A 161 -17.26 -3.96 -50.35
CA LEU A 161 -18.41 -3.26 -50.92
C LEU A 161 -17.98 -2.01 -51.68
N ALA A 162 -17.03 -1.24 -51.20
CA ALA A 162 -16.50 -0.07 -51.91
C ALA A 162 -15.81 -0.45 -53.22
N GLU A 163 -15.05 -1.52 -53.24
CA GLU A 163 -14.41 -2.06 -54.44
C GLU A 163 -15.47 -2.52 -55.44
N GLN A 164 -16.56 -3.19 -54.98
CA GLN A 164 -17.68 -3.59 -55.84
C GLN A 164 -18.42 -2.40 -56.40
N VAL A 165 -18.72 -1.36 -55.61
CA VAL A 165 -19.35 -0.12 -56.09
C VAL A 165 -18.48 0.57 -57.15
N SER A 166 -17.16 0.62 -56.93
CA SER A 166 -16.22 1.19 -57.90
C SER A 166 -16.20 0.40 -59.20
N SER A 167 -16.24 -0.94 -59.16
CA SER A 167 -16.30 -1.79 -60.33
C SER A 167 -17.62 -1.57 -61.12
N ASN A 168 -18.75 -1.57 -60.42
CA ASN A 168 -20.05 -1.37 -61.06
C ASN A 168 -20.15 0.02 -61.70
N ALA A 169 -19.61 1.07 -61.06
CA ALA A 169 -19.56 2.43 -61.63
C ALA A 169 -18.75 2.45 -62.93
N SER A 170 -17.62 1.74 -62.98
CA SER A 170 -16.79 1.63 -64.17
C SER A 170 -17.50 0.89 -65.29
N GLU A 171 -18.26 -0.17 -64.97
CA GLU A 171 -19.08 -0.90 -65.95
C GLU A 171 -20.17 -0.04 -66.55
N VAL A 172 -20.87 0.73 -65.70
CA VAL A 172 -21.88 1.69 -66.14
C VAL A 172 -21.28 2.78 -67.05
N GLU A 173 -20.10 3.33 -66.69
CA GLU A 173 -19.41 4.30 -67.55
C GLU A 173 -19.06 3.72 -68.92
N ASN A 174 -18.53 2.48 -68.94
CA ASN A 174 -18.20 1.80 -70.20
C ASN A 174 -19.45 1.50 -71.04
N ALA A 175 -20.57 1.09 -70.43
CA ALA A 175 -21.83 0.86 -71.12
C ALA A 175 -22.42 2.19 -71.72
N LEU A 176 -22.30 3.29 -70.98
CA LEU A 176 -22.73 4.61 -71.44
C LEU A 176 -21.88 5.10 -72.65
N LYS A 177 -20.56 4.84 -72.62
CA LYS A 177 -19.68 5.15 -73.78
C LYS A 177 -20.06 4.36 -75.04
N SER A 178 -20.36 3.06 -74.86
CA SER A 178 -20.75 2.18 -75.98
C SER A 178 -22.14 2.49 -76.55
N LEU A 179 -22.99 3.20 -75.85
CA LEU A 179 -24.30 3.68 -76.29
C LEU A 179 -24.24 5.02 -77.01
N ALA A 180 -23.14 5.78 -76.82
CA ALA A 180 -22.93 7.09 -77.43
C ALA A 180 -22.19 7.07 -78.77
N ASP A 181 -21.54 5.91 -79.05
CA ASP A 181 -20.90 5.62 -80.34
C ASP A 181 -21.88 4.91 -81.27
#